data_f873e7a2d73e6e8dca2cedf2a47adffd
#
_entry.id   f873e7a2d73e6e8dca2cedf2a47adffd
#
_cell.length_a   1.000
_cell.length_b   1.000
_cell.length_c   1.000
_cell.angle_alpha   90.00
_cell.angle_beta   90.00
_cell.angle_gamma   90.00
#
_symmetry.space_group_name_H-M   'P 1'
#
loop_
_entity.id
_entity.type
_entity.pdbx_description
1 polymer ?
#
loop_
_entity_poly.entity_id
_entity_poly.type
_entity_poly.pdbx_seq_one_letter_code
_entity_poly.pdbx_strand_id
1 'polypeptide(L)'
;QLLPKNDRDFNARMLEALRAFADVADKVGTRLMLYVFNPLEAMDKASRDELLNLAADREMVIVPFGEARRLLWEKAGDAPRPLSMRGVGPHLGFHPAYLDVCTHYIAWTGSSPVGHPVPAMVGQDVRVDPLRARFLQELAWDAYQEASKDYDLGSFSEAR
;
A
#
# COMPACT_ATOMS: atom_id res chain seq x y z
N GLN A 1 8.92 3.63 -4.22
CA GLN A 1 7.65 3.30 -4.88
C GLN A 1 7.88 2.26 -5.96
N LEU A 2 7.26 1.08 -5.82
CA LEU A 2 7.31 0.04 -6.83
C LEU A 2 6.13 0.19 -7.80
N LEU A 3 6.42 0.08 -9.10
CA LEU A 3 5.45 0.11 -10.19
C LEU A 3 5.49 -1.23 -10.95
N PRO A 4 4.98 -2.32 -10.33
CA PRO A 4 4.98 -3.61 -10.99
C PRO A 4 4.21 -3.54 -12.31
N LYS A 5 4.74 -4.23 -13.32
CA LYS A 5 4.20 -4.29 -14.66
C LYS A 5 4.32 -5.71 -15.21
N ASN A 6 3.58 -6.01 -16.25
CA ASN A 6 3.80 -7.21 -17.05
C ASN A 6 4.93 -6.98 -18.08
N ASP A 7 6.12 -6.59 -17.56
CA ASP A 7 7.34 -6.28 -18.31
C ASP A 7 8.52 -6.87 -17.54
N ARG A 8 9.01 -8.01 -18.03
CA ARG A 8 10.06 -8.79 -17.35
C ARG A 8 11.36 -8.03 -17.18
N ASP A 9 11.78 -7.28 -18.20
CA ASP A 9 13.05 -6.55 -18.13
C ASP A 9 12.97 -5.39 -17.13
N PHE A 10 11.81 -4.75 -17.07
CA PHE A 10 11.57 -3.72 -16.06
C PHE A 10 11.56 -4.32 -14.65
N ASN A 11 10.81 -5.42 -14.47
CA ASN A 11 10.71 -6.09 -13.17
C ASN A 11 12.06 -6.65 -12.71
N ALA A 12 12.87 -7.24 -13.61
CA ALA A 12 14.20 -7.74 -13.26
C ALA A 12 15.12 -6.62 -12.75
N ARG A 13 15.16 -5.46 -13.43
CA ARG A 13 15.94 -4.30 -12.96
C ARG A 13 15.43 -3.73 -11.64
N MET A 14 14.13 -3.72 -11.45
CA MET A 14 13.52 -3.29 -10.20
C MET A 14 13.92 -4.21 -9.03
N LEU A 15 13.89 -5.54 -9.25
CA LEU A 15 14.28 -6.54 -8.25
C LEU A 15 15.77 -6.46 -7.93
N GLU A 16 16.63 -6.24 -8.94
CA GLU A 16 18.08 -6.03 -8.72
C GLU A 16 18.31 -4.79 -7.84
N ALA A 17 17.67 -3.67 -8.14
CA ALA A 17 17.77 -2.47 -7.33
C ALA A 17 17.25 -2.70 -5.91
N LEU A 18 16.14 -3.42 -5.75
CA LEU A 18 15.58 -3.74 -4.44
C LEU A 18 16.54 -4.59 -3.59
N ARG A 19 17.22 -5.58 -4.20
CA ARG A 19 18.25 -6.35 -3.49
C ARG A 19 19.38 -5.47 -2.98
N ALA A 20 19.86 -4.54 -3.82
CA ALA A 20 20.91 -3.61 -3.41
C ALA A 20 20.46 -2.71 -2.23
N PHE A 21 19.20 -2.25 -2.23
CA PHE A 21 18.64 -1.51 -1.09
C PHE A 21 18.52 -2.39 0.16
N ALA A 22 18.08 -3.65 0.00
CA ALA A 22 18.02 -4.60 1.12
C ALA A 22 19.38 -4.83 1.76
N ASP A 23 20.43 -5.02 0.94
CA ASP A 23 21.79 -5.21 1.43
C ASP A 23 22.31 -3.99 2.22
N VAL A 24 21.89 -2.78 1.83
CA VAL A 24 22.22 -1.56 2.59
C VAL A 24 21.41 -1.51 3.89
N ALA A 25 20.11 -1.83 3.84
CA ALA A 25 19.25 -1.84 5.01
C ALA A 25 19.76 -2.80 6.09
N ASP A 26 20.17 -4.01 5.70
CA ASP A 26 20.76 -5.00 6.59
C ASP A 26 22.05 -4.48 7.26
N LYS A 27 22.92 -3.83 6.49
CA LYS A 27 24.18 -3.27 7.00
C LYS A 27 23.98 -2.18 8.06
N VAL A 28 22.89 -1.43 7.96
CA VAL A 28 22.56 -0.35 8.90
C VAL A 28 21.53 -0.77 9.96
N GLY A 29 21.09 -2.03 9.95
CA GLY A 29 20.17 -2.57 10.93
C GLY A 29 18.76 -1.97 10.83
N THR A 30 18.27 -1.68 9.61
CA THR A 30 16.93 -1.16 9.38
C THR A 30 16.11 -2.11 8.51
N ARG A 31 14.79 -2.05 8.61
CA ARG A 31 13.86 -2.81 7.76
C ARG A 31 13.31 -1.92 6.65
N LEU A 32 13.04 -2.53 5.51
CA LEU A 32 12.43 -1.85 4.38
C LEU A 32 10.90 -1.98 4.42
N MET A 33 10.24 -0.90 4.04
CA MET A 33 8.84 -0.89 3.69
C MET A 33 8.68 -0.73 2.18
N LEU A 34 8.03 -1.69 1.54
CA LEU A 34 7.83 -1.71 0.09
C LEU A 34 6.46 -1.12 -0.25
N TYR A 35 6.45 0.09 -0.74
CA TYR A 35 5.24 0.73 -1.22
C TYR A 35 4.90 0.25 -2.64
N VAL A 36 3.87 -0.58 -2.77
CA VAL A 36 3.44 -1.18 -4.03
C VAL A 36 2.26 -0.40 -4.61
N PHE A 37 2.52 0.39 -5.64
CA PHE A 37 1.53 1.32 -6.22
C PHE A 37 0.52 0.65 -7.14
N ASN A 38 0.91 -0.38 -7.88
CA ASN A 38 0.02 -1.19 -8.71
C ASN A 38 -0.28 -2.51 -8.01
N PRO A 39 -1.42 -3.16 -8.29
CA PRO A 39 -1.68 -4.50 -7.78
C PRO A 39 -0.55 -5.49 -8.11
N LEU A 40 -0.27 -6.41 -7.19
CA LEU A 40 0.78 -7.42 -7.40
C LEU A 40 0.48 -8.33 -8.61
N GLU A 41 -0.80 -8.55 -8.92
CA GLU A 41 -1.24 -9.28 -10.11
C GLU A 41 -0.85 -8.60 -11.42
N ALA A 42 -0.51 -7.31 -11.39
CA ALA A 42 0.01 -6.60 -12.56
C ALA A 42 1.43 -7.04 -12.97
N MET A 43 2.15 -7.76 -12.07
CA MET A 43 3.43 -8.37 -12.39
C MET A 43 3.23 -9.72 -13.09
N ASP A 44 4.21 -10.10 -13.90
CA ASP A 44 4.31 -11.50 -14.29
C ASP A 44 4.59 -12.38 -13.06
N LYS A 45 4.08 -13.64 -13.11
CA LYS A 45 4.12 -14.52 -11.93
C LYS A 45 5.54 -14.75 -11.39
N ALA A 46 6.53 -14.95 -12.27
CA ALA A 46 7.88 -15.25 -11.84
C ALA A 46 8.51 -14.07 -11.07
N SER A 47 8.36 -12.84 -11.60
CA SER A 47 8.84 -11.63 -10.94
C SER A 47 8.11 -11.34 -9.63
N ARG A 48 6.82 -11.62 -9.56
CA ARG A 48 6.03 -11.48 -8.34
C ARG A 48 6.49 -12.46 -7.27
N ASP A 49 6.63 -13.73 -7.60
CA ASP A 49 7.08 -14.76 -6.67
C ASP A 49 8.49 -14.41 -6.14
N GLU A 50 9.37 -13.91 -7.00
CA GLU A 50 10.71 -13.47 -6.63
C GLU A 50 10.70 -12.26 -5.68
N LEU A 51 9.80 -11.27 -5.93
CA LEU A 51 9.61 -10.13 -5.03
C LEU A 51 9.15 -10.58 -3.64
N LEU A 52 8.15 -11.47 -3.59
CA LEU A 52 7.58 -11.97 -2.34
C LEU A 52 8.61 -12.78 -1.55
N ASN A 53 9.37 -13.66 -2.21
CA ASN A 53 10.45 -14.41 -1.57
C ASN A 53 11.52 -13.45 -1.02
N LEU A 54 11.94 -12.45 -1.79
CA LEU A 54 12.90 -11.45 -1.32
C LEU A 54 12.37 -10.66 -0.13
N ALA A 55 11.08 -10.30 -0.14
CA ALA A 55 10.47 -9.59 0.97
C ALA A 55 10.43 -10.46 2.24
N ALA A 56 10.07 -11.72 2.12
CA ALA A 56 10.06 -12.67 3.24
C ALA A 56 11.48 -12.92 3.78
N ASP A 57 12.46 -13.20 2.91
CA ASP A 57 13.85 -13.46 3.28
C ASP A 57 14.53 -12.29 4.01
N ARG A 58 14.09 -11.07 3.73
CA ARG A 58 14.67 -9.84 4.30
C ARG A 58 13.73 -9.14 5.29
N GLU A 59 12.68 -9.83 5.74
CA GLU A 59 11.67 -9.30 6.67
C GLU A 59 11.11 -7.94 6.26
N MET A 60 10.94 -7.71 4.95
CA MET A 60 10.37 -6.46 4.44
C MET A 60 8.86 -6.45 4.68
N VAL A 61 8.32 -5.25 4.86
CA VAL A 61 6.87 -5.05 4.98
C VAL A 61 6.31 -4.51 3.67
N ILE A 62 5.27 -5.14 3.14
CA ILE A 62 4.61 -4.73 1.90
C ILE A 62 3.40 -3.86 2.23
N VAL A 63 3.37 -2.63 1.69
CA VAL A 63 2.20 -1.75 1.71
C VAL A 63 1.37 -2.00 0.45
N PRO A 64 0.22 -2.69 0.54
CA PRO A 64 -0.54 -3.13 -0.63
C PRO A 64 -1.47 -2.01 -1.14
N PHE A 65 -0.94 -0.81 -1.37
CA PHE A 65 -1.74 0.32 -1.84
C PHE A 65 -2.36 0.07 -3.22
N GLY A 66 -1.67 -0.69 -4.08
CA GLY A 66 -2.21 -1.07 -5.39
C GLY A 66 -3.53 -1.82 -5.30
N GLU A 67 -3.64 -2.74 -4.34
CA GLU A 67 -4.87 -3.50 -4.09
C GLU A 67 -5.98 -2.58 -3.54
N ALA A 68 -5.65 -1.75 -2.57
CA ALA A 68 -6.60 -0.79 -2.02
C ALA A 68 -7.10 0.21 -3.09
N ARG A 69 -6.20 0.64 -3.99
CA ARG A 69 -6.55 1.50 -5.12
C ARG A 69 -7.45 0.79 -6.13
N ARG A 70 -7.20 -0.48 -6.43
CA ARG A 70 -8.07 -1.31 -7.29
C ARG A 70 -9.48 -1.36 -6.72
N LEU A 71 -9.61 -1.76 -5.44
CA LEU A 71 -10.90 -1.80 -4.76
C LEU A 71 -11.59 -0.43 -4.70
N LEU A 72 -10.83 0.66 -4.51
CA LEU A 72 -11.39 2.01 -4.54
C LEU A 72 -12.02 2.34 -5.89
N TRP A 73 -11.37 1.98 -7.01
CA TRP A 73 -11.96 2.20 -8.34
C TRP A 73 -13.19 1.34 -8.59
N GLU A 74 -13.19 0.11 -8.12
CA GLU A 74 -14.32 -0.83 -8.27
C GLU A 74 -15.54 -0.39 -7.45
N LYS A 75 -15.30 0.07 -6.22
CA LYS A 75 -16.36 0.40 -5.24
C LYS A 75 -16.62 1.92 -5.09
N ALA A 76 -16.04 2.76 -5.94
CA ALA A 76 -16.21 4.23 -5.81
C ALA A 76 -17.67 4.68 -5.91
N GLY A 77 -18.52 3.93 -6.65
CA GLY A 77 -19.95 4.17 -6.76
C GLY A 77 -20.74 3.88 -5.47
N ASP A 78 -20.19 3.04 -4.57
CA ASP A 78 -20.82 2.65 -3.31
C ASP A 78 -20.48 3.61 -2.16
N ALA A 79 -19.61 4.59 -2.42
CA ALA A 79 -19.20 5.55 -1.41
C ALA A 79 -20.42 6.39 -0.95
N PRO A 80 -20.54 6.67 0.37
CA PRO A 80 -21.68 7.39 0.92
C PRO A 80 -21.83 8.82 0.37
N ARG A 81 -20.76 9.33 -0.23
CA ARG A 81 -20.71 10.65 -0.91
C ARG A 81 -19.65 10.62 -2.00
N PRO A 82 -19.76 11.49 -3.03
CA PRO A 82 -18.76 11.56 -4.09
C PRO A 82 -17.33 11.73 -3.57
N LEU A 83 -16.40 10.99 -4.14
CA LEU A 83 -14.98 11.00 -3.78
C LEU A 83 -14.18 11.92 -4.70
N SER A 84 -13.25 12.68 -4.15
CA SER A 84 -12.25 13.41 -4.93
C SER A 84 -11.11 12.46 -5.31
N MET A 85 -11.20 11.87 -6.50
CA MET A 85 -10.28 10.82 -6.97
C MET A 85 -9.02 11.38 -7.62
N ARG A 86 -9.07 12.60 -8.15
CA ARG A 86 -7.95 13.22 -8.87
C ARG A 86 -7.37 14.37 -8.06
N GLY A 87 -6.04 14.38 -7.97
CA GLY A 87 -5.27 15.53 -7.51
C GLY A 87 -4.85 16.43 -8.66
N VAL A 88 -3.92 17.35 -8.40
CA VAL A 88 -3.33 18.22 -9.40
C VAL A 88 -2.17 17.50 -10.08
N GLY A 89 -2.21 17.40 -11.40
CA GLY A 89 -1.19 16.69 -12.18
C GLY A 89 -1.13 15.19 -11.87
N PRO A 90 0.07 14.62 -11.66
CA PRO A 90 0.25 13.19 -11.39
C PRO A 90 -0.08 12.79 -9.94
N HIS A 91 -0.48 13.73 -9.09
CA HIS A 91 -0.72 13.47 -7.67
C HIS A 91 -2.06 12.78 -7.44
N LEU A 92 -2.13 12.02 -6.36
CA LEU A 92 -3.37 11.43 -5.88
C LEU A 92 -4.36 12.54 -5.48
N GLY A 93 -5.64 12.30 -5.71
CA GLY A 93 -6.69 13.10 -5.08
C GLY A 93 -6.69 12.89 -3.56
N PHE A 94 -7.45 13.72 -2.87
CA PHE A 94 -7.46 13.73 -1.41
C PHE A 94 -7.92 12.40 -0.80
N HIS A 95 -8.96 11.78 -1.35
CA HIS A 95 -9.47 10.52 -0.82
C HIS A 95 -8.54 9.32 -1.09
N PRO A 96 -7.96 9.15 -2.30
CA PRO A 96 -6.90 8.16 -2.49
C PRO A 96 -5.66 8.39 -1.63
N ALA A 97 -5.30 9.65 -1.33
CA ALA A 97 -4.20 9.94 -0.41
C ALA A 97 -4.53 9.53 1.04
N TYR A 98 -5.78 9.71 1.48
CA TYR A 98 -6.20 9.22 2.79
C TYR A 98 -6.25 7.67 2.85
N LEU A 99 -6.70 7.02 1.78
CA LEU A 99 -6.62 5.56 1.65
C LEU A 99 -5.18 5.06 1.77
N ASP A 100 -4.25 5.77 1.14
CA ASP A 100 -2.82 5.48 1.22
C ASP A 100 -2.30 5.55 2.68
N VAL A 101 -2.67 6.58 3.42
CA VAL A 101 -2.37 6.68 4.85
C VAL A 101 -2.93 5.48 5.63
N CYS A 102 -4.15 5.03 5.31
CA CYS A 102 -4.74 3.86 5.96
C CYS A 102 -3.95 2.57 5.66
N THR A 103 -3.47 2.37 4.42
CA THR A 103 -2.66 1.19 4.08
C THR A 103 -1.29 1.20 4.78
N HIS A 104 -0.65 2.37 4.90
CA HIS A 104 0.57 2.52 5.68
C HIS A 104 0.35 2.26 7.17
N TYR A 105 -0.76 2.73 7.73
CA TYR A 105 -1.12 2.44 9.12
C TYR A 105 -1.21 0.93 9.37
N ILE A 106 -1.89 0.19 8.47
CA ILE A 106 -2.01 -1.27 8.58
C ILE A 106 -0.62 -1.93 8.52
N ALA A 107 0.19 -1.57 7.51
CA ALA A 107 1.53 -2.12 7.35
C ALA A 107 2.44 -1.85 8.56
N TRP A 108 2.27 -0.68 9.20
CA TRP A 108 3.03 -0.31 10.40
C TRP A 108 2.57 -1.06 11.65
N THR A 109 1.26 -1.17 11.86
CA THR A 109 0.68 -1.63 13.12
C THR A 109 0.16 -3.06 13.10
N GLY A 110 -0.07 -3.65 11.93
CA GLY A 110 -0.79 -4.91 11.77
C GLY A 110 -2.29 -4.82 12.14
N SER A 111 -2.81 -3.62 12.36
CA SER A 111 -4.16 -3.40 12.92
C SER A 111 -5.09 -2.69 11.95
N SER A 112 -6.40 -2.91 12.11
CA SER A 112 -7.41 -2.23 11.31
C SER A 112 -7.44 -0.72 11.60
N PRO A 113 -7.50 0.14 10.57
CA PRO A 113 -7.67 1.58 10.73
C PRO A 113 -9.12 1.98 11.01
N VAL A 114 -10.07 1.05 10.94
CA VAL A 114 -11.51 1.33 11.06
C VAL A 114 -11.84 1.92 12.43
N GLY A 115 -12.50 3.08 12.42
CA GLY A 115 -12.89 3.80 13.63
C GLY A 115 -11.81 4.70 14.22
N HIS A 116 -10.59 4.73 13.66
CA HIS A 116 -9.60 5.72 14.08
C HIS A 116 -9.98 7.13 13.64
N PRO A 117 -9.65 8.15 14.45
CA PRO A 117 -9.94 9.53 14.11
C PRO A 117 -9.16 9.94 12.85
N VAL A 118 -9.80 10.73 12.01
CA VAL A 118 -9.14 11.30 10.83
C VAL A 118 -8.16 12.37 11.29
N PRO A 119 -6.87 12.28 10.94
CA PRO A 119 -5.91 13.30 11.31
C PRO A 119 -6.30 14.64 10.68
N ALA A 120 -6.27 15.71 11.47
CA ALA A 120 -6.39 17.05 10.94
C ALA A 120 -5.15 17.34 10.09
N MET A 121 -5.33 17.58 8.81
CA MET A 121 -4.21 18.02 7.96
C MET A 121 -3.83 19.44 8.36
N VAL A 122 -2.60 19.63 8.84
CA VAL A 122 -2.09 20.92 9.29
C VAL A 122 -2.08 21.91 8.10
N GLY A 123 -2.81 23.00 8.24
CA GLY A 123 -2.82 24.11 7.28
C GLY A 123 -3.82 24.03 6.13
N GLN A 124 -4.71 23.04 6.10
CA GLN A 124 -5.79 22.96 5.11
C GLN A 124 -7.12 22.63 5.76
N ASP A 125 -8.18 23.38 5.40
CA ASP A 125 -9.57 23.09 5.82
C ASP A 125 -10.17 21.83 5.19
N VAL A 126 -9.35 21.02 4.55
CA VAL A 126 -9.79 19.80 3.86
C VAL A 126 -9.76 18.64 4.86
N ARG A 127 -10.93 18.31 5.39
CA ARG A 127 -11.12 17.12 6.21
C ARG A 127 -11.87 16.06 5.40
N VAL A 128 -11.41 14.83 5.49
CA VAL A 128 -12.26 13.70 5.08
C VAL A 128 -13.41 13.63 6.07
N ASP A 129 -14.63 13.78 5.60
CA ASP A 129 -15.78 13.64 6.51
C ASP A 129 -15.85 12.21 7.07
N PRO A 130 -16.45 12.03 8.27
CA PRO A 130 -16.43 10.73 8.96
C PRO A 130 -16.99 9.56 8.15
N LEU A 131 -18.00 9.79 7.30
CA LEU A 131 -18.59 8.72 6.50
C LEU A 131 -17.64 8.26 5.38
N ARG A 132 -17.01 9.20 4.67
CA ARG A 132 -15.99 8.88 3.67
C ARG A 132 -14.75 8.27 4.32
N ALA A 133 -14.33 8.79 5.48
CA ALA A 133 -13.20 8.26 6.22
C ALA A 133 -13.41 6.79 6.55
N ARG A 134 -14.57 6.47 7.13
CA ARG A 134 -14.90 5.09 7.48
C ARG A 134 -14.92 4.18 6.25
N PHE A 135 -15.55 4.60 5.17
CA PHE A 135 -15.56 3.84 3.91
C PHE A 135 -14.14 3.54 3.39
N LEU A 136 -13.23 4.53 3.42
CA LEU A 136 -11.85 4.36 2.97
C LEU A 136 -11.03 3.50 3.94
N GLN A 137 -11.29 3.58 5.23
CA GLN A 137 -10.67 2.72 6.24
C GLN A 137 -11.09 1.26 6.06
N GLU A 138 -12.38 1.01 5.83
CA GLU A 138 -12.91 -0.32 5.53
C GLU A 138 -12.30 -0.88 4.23
N LEU A 139 -12.22 -0.06 3.17
CA LEU A 139 -11.56 -0.46 1.91
C LEU A 139 -10.09 -0.82 2.09
N ALA A 140 -9.34 -0.04 2.86
CA ALA A 140 -7.93 -0.35 3.13
C ALA A 140 -7.79 -1.68 3.87
N TRP A 141 -8.66 -1.94 4.83
CA TRP A 141 -8.66 -3.17 5.61
C TRP A 141 -9.06 -4.38 4.76
N ASP A 142 -10.13 -4.25 3.97
CA ASP A 142 -10.58 -5.29 3.03
C ASP A 142 -9.46 -5.66 2.04
N ALA A 143 -8.79 -4.65 1.47
CA ALA A 143 -7.68 -4.86 0.55
C ALA A 143 -6.52 -5.61 1.19
N TYR A 144 -6.15 -5.24 2.43
CA TYR A 144 -5.11 -5.93 3.18
C TYR A 144 -5.50 -7.37 3.47
N GLN A 145 -6.73 -7.61 3.95
CA GLN A 145 -7.21 -8.96 4.23
C GLN A 145 -7.31 -9.83 2.97
N GLU A 146 -7.70 -9.24 1.84
CA GLU A 146 -7.76 -9.95 0.56
C GLU A 146 -6.36 -10.34 0.09
N ALA A 147 -5.43 -9.40 0.08
CA ALA A 147 -4.04 -9.65 -0.33
C ALA A 147 -3.32 -10.63 0.63
N SER A 148 -3.61 -10.58 1.93
CA SER A 148 -3.00 -11.47 2.93
C SER A 148 -3.43 -12.94 2.82
N LYS A 149 -4.45 -13.26 2.01
CA LYS A 149 -4.82 -14.66 1.72
C LYS A 149 -3.80 -15.34 0.80
N ASP A 150 -3.21 -14.56 -0.09
CA ASP A 150 -2.34 -15.03 -1.15
C ASP A 150 -0.86 -14.68 -0.90
N TYR A 151 -0.60 -13.66 -0.05
CA TYR A 151 0.73 -13.10 0.17
C TYR A 151 1.01 -12.83 1.65
N ASP A 152 2.22 -13.16 2.09
CA ASP A 152 2.73 -12.67 3.38
C ASP A 152 3.16 -11.20 3.21
N LEU A 153 2.39 -10.28 3.77
CA LEU A 153 2.64 -8.85 3.69
C LEU A 153 3.56 -8.33 4.80
N GLY A 154 3.74 -9.12 5.86
CA GLY A 154 4.46 -8.72 7.06
C GLY A 154 3.81 -7.53 7.81
N SER A 155 4.33 -7.22 8.98
CA SER A 155 4.04 -5.95 9.66
C SER A 155 5.24 -5.51 10.51
N PHE A 156 5.36 -4.21 10.81
CA PHE A 156 6.41 -3.72 11.69
C PHE A 156 6.16 -4.07 13.16
N SER A 157 4.89 -4.25 13.55
CA SER A 157 4.51 -4.62 14.93
C SER A 157 4.93 -6.03 15.31
N GLU A 158 5.15 -6.92 14.35
CA GLU A 158 5.59 -8.30 14.58
C GLU A 158 7.11 -8.43 14.73
N ALA A 159 7.86 -7.35 14.47
CA ALA A 159 9.30 -7.32 14.72
C ALA A 159 9.56 -7.32 16.23
N ARG A 160 10.11 -8.40 16.74
CA ARG A 160 10.61 -8.55 18.12
C ARG A 160 12.06 -8.17 18.22
#